data_6465c8f36e1772a25866a03ef4c7f6d5
#
_entry.id   6465c8f36e1772a25866a03ef4c7f6d5
#
_cell.length_a   1.000
_cell.length_b   1.000
_cell.length_c   1.000
_cell.angle_alpha   90.00
_cell.angle_beta   90.00
_cell.angle_gamma   90.00
#
_symmetry.space_group_name_H-M   'P 1'
#
loop_
_entity.id
_entity.type
_entity.pdbx_description
1 polymer ?
#
loop_
_entity_poly.entity_id
_entity_poly.type
_entity_poly.pdbx_seq_one_letter_code
_entity_poly.pdbx_strand_id
1 'polypeptide(L)'
;ARHEICLPQIDDYQLLKCDFHIHTIFSDGIVWPSLRVQEAWEEGLDAIAITDHIEGQPARRGLQTGNHNYSFDAAREEAFRRNIILIKGGEITRSMPPGHLNALFVEDLNVLDQKDYMKAIEEAHNQGAFIQWNHPGWGVNEIKWHDVHEELYKKGWLNGIEVFNEFEWYPVALDWVNEKNLTLLGNTDVHDVIERLYDFQTTTHRPMTLVLAKERTEEG
;
A
#
# COMPACT_ATOMS: atom_id res chain seq x y z
N ALA A 1 0.74 19.38 14.75
CA ALA A 1 2.13 19.07 15.16
C ALA A 1 2.42 17.60 14.78
N ARG A 2 3.68 17.28 14.46
CA ARG A 2 4.08 15.89 14.18
C ARG A 2 4.14 15.10 15.49
N HIS A 3 3.55 13.91 15.50
CA HIS A 3 3.73 12.94 16.57
C HIS A 3 5.13 12.29 16.45
N GLU A 4 5.79 12.10 17.58
CA GLU A 4 7.05 11.38 17.63
C GLU A 4 6.80 9.96 18.12
N ILE A 5 7.12 8.99 17.28
CA ILE A 5 7.06 7.57 17.62
C ILE A 5 8.50 7.11 17.84
N CYS A 6 8.87 6.89 19.09
CA CYS A 6 10.19 6.39 19.45
C CYS A 6 10.24 4.87 19.30
N LEU A 7 11.08 4.40 18.41
CA LEU A 7 11.34 2.98 18.20
C LEU A 7 12.75 2.62 18.66
N PRO A 8 12.97 1.38 19.13
CA PRO A 8 14.32 0.94 19.48
C PRO A 8 15.18 0.85 18.21
N GLN A 9 16.47 1.09 18.37
CA GLN A 9 17.42 0.79 17.31
C GLN A 9 17.62 -0.73 17.21
N ILE A 10 17.67 -1.26 16.00
CA ILE A 10 17.94 -2.67 15.72
C ILE A 10 19.21 -2.74 14.87
N ASP A 11 20.30 -3.19 15.46
CA ASP A 11 21.63 -3.22 14.84
C ASP A 11 21.96 -1.88 14.15
N ASP A 12 22.39 -1.94 12.88
CA ASP A 12 22.71 -0.77 12.06
C ASP A 12 21.55 -0.29 11.21
N TYR A 13 20.33 -0.81 11.45
CA TYR A 13 19.14 -0.45 10.69
C TYR A 13 18.38 0.70 11.33
N GLN A 14 17.82 1.54 10.48
CA GLN A 14 16.78 2.49 10.84
C GLN A 14 15.42 1.81 10.71
N LEU A 15 14.57 1.96 11.71
CA LEU A 15 13.18 1.51 11.66
C LEU A 15 12.32 2.61 11.04
N LEU A 16 11.88 2.40 9.81
CA LEU A 16 10.98 3.32 9.13
C LEU A 16 9.52 2.90 9.34
N LYS A 17 8.71 3.87 9.72
CA LYS A 17 7.26 3.71 9.91
C LYS A 17 6.55 4.00 8.60
N CYS A 18 5.91 2.99 8.02
CA CYS A 18 5.40 3.05 6.67
C CYS A 18 3.92 2.63 6.59
N ASP A 19 3.22 3.17 5.59
CA ASP A 19 1.93 2.68 5.15
C ASP A 19 1.94 2.53 3.63
N PHE A 20 1.74 1.31 3.16
CA PHE A 20 1.84 0.95 1.75
C PHE A 20 0.49 0.68 1.09
N HIS A 21 -0.61 1.17 1.70
CA HIS A 21 -1.94 1.00 1.15
C HIS A 21 -2.82 2.19 1.51
N ILE A 22 -2.91 3.16 0.60
CA ILE A 22 -3.59 4.44 0.82
C ILE A 22 -4.34 4.85 -0.45
N HIS A 23 -5.62 5.22 -0.31
CA HIS A 23 -6.47 5.70 -1.39
C HIS A 23 -6.69 7.20 -1.33
N THR A 24 -6.92 7.81 -2.50
CA THR A 24 -7.18 9.22 -2.66
C THR A 24 -8.47 9.45 -3.45
N ILE A 25 -8.80 10.72 -3.70
CA ILE A 25 -9.97 11.09 -4.52
C ILE A 25 -9.84 10.64 -5.99
N PHE A 26 -8.66 10.21 -6.42
CA PHE A 26 -8.41 9.71 -7.77
C PHE A 26 -8.80 8.24 -7.95
N SER A 27 -9.13 7.54 -6.88
CA SER A 27 -9.89 6.30 -6.94
C SER A 27 -11.20 6.43 -6.13
N ASP A 28 -11.38 5.76 -5.05
CA ASP A 28 -12.60 5.77 -4.26
C ASP A 28 -12.45 6.41 -2.87
N GLY A 29 -11.25 6.85 -2.52
CA GLY A 29 -11.02 7.68 -1.34
C GLY A 29 -11.63 9.08 -1.46
N ILE A 30 -11.57 9.87 -0.41
CA ILE A 30 -12.15 11.23 -0.37
C ILE A 30 -11.11 12.32 -0.09
N VAL A 31 -9.86 11.96 0.11
CA VAL A 31 -8.78 12.87 0.51
C VAL A 31 -7.85 13.17 -0.67
N TRP A 32 -7.45 14.42 -0.80
CA TRP A 32 -6.50 14.86 -1.82
C TRP A 32 -5.09 14.30 -1.54
N PRO A 33 -4.30 13.91 -2.56
CA PRO A 33 -2.99 13.26 -2.37
C PRO A 33 -2.02 14.00 -1.44
N SER A 34 -1.89 15.32 -1.56
CA SER A 34 -1.00 16.08 -0.67
C SER A 34 -1.47 16.09 0.79
N LEU A 35 -2.78 15.97 1.04
CA LEU A 35 -3.31 15.83 2.39
C LEU A 35 -2.99 14.45 2.99
N ARG A 36 -2.92 13.38 2.18
CA ARG A 36 -2.42 12.08 2.64
C ARG A 36 -0.98 12.16 3.16
N VAL A 37 -0.15 12.93 2.47
CA VAL A 37 1.21 13.22 2.94
C VAL A 37 1.19 13.98 4.26
N GLN A 38 0.32 14.97 4.39
CA GLN A 38 0.19 15.75 5.63
C GLN A 38 -0.28 14.87 6.79
N GLU A 39 -1.32 14.05 6.61
CA GLU A 39 -1.79 13.07 7.59
C GLU A 39 -0.65 12.15 8.06
N ALA A 40 0.07 11.55 7.11
CA ALA A 40 1.20 10.68 7.42
C ALA A 40 2.30 11.39 8.23
N TRP A 41 2.62 12.62 7.86
CA TRP A 41 3.60 13.41 8.58
C TRP A 41 3.13 13.74 10.01
N GLU A 42 1.88 14.15 10.18
CA GLU A 42 1.32 14.47 11.49
C GLU A 42 1.33 13.26 12.43
N GLU A 43 1.08 12.08 11.89
CA GLU A 43 1.06 10.83 12.63
C GLU A 43 2.43 10.19 12.85
N GLY A 44 3.49 10.79 12.37
CA GLY A 44 4.86 10.35 12.63
C GLY A 44 5.39 9.30 11.67
N LEU A 45 4.75 9.07 10.53
CA LEU A 45 5.26 8.15 9.50
C LEU A 45 6.50 8.72 8.80
N ASP A 46 7.30 7.82 8.26
CA ASP A 46 8.50 8.13 7.47
C ASP A 46 8.26 7.96 5.96
N ALA A 47 7.44 6.98 5.58
CA ALA A 47 7.14 6.68 4.18
C ALA A 47 5.67 6.31 3.98
N ILE A 48 5.14 6.64 2.81
CA ILE A 48 3.83 6.17 2.35
C ILE A 48 3.88 5.79 0.88
N ALA A 49 3.02 4.84 0.49
CA ALA A 49 2.68 4.61 -0.90
C ALA A 49 1.22 5.02 -1.14
N ILE A 50 0.99 5.87 -2.15
CA ILE A 50 -0.36 6.09 -2.67
C ILE A 50 -0.63 4.97 -3.66
N THR A 51 -1.72 4.24 -3.42
CA THR A 51 -2.05 3.01 -4.15
C THR A 51 -3.50 3.02 -4.64
N ASP A 52 -3.89 4.12 -5.30
CA ASP A 52 -5.20 4.22 -5.90
C ASP A 52 -5.49 3.05 -6.84
N HIS A 53 -6.75 2.63 -6.91
CA HIS A 53 -7.19 1.58 -7.83
C HIS A 53 -6.81 1.91 -9.27
N ILE A 54 -6.19 0.98 -9.95
CA ILE A 54 -5.92 1.07 -11.40
C ILE A 54 -7.25 0.97 -12.15
N GLU A 55 -8.09 0.03 -11.76
CA GLU A 55 -9.43 -0.15 -12.30
C GLU A 55 -10.49 0.59 -11.48
N GLY A 56 -11.53 1.04 -12.12
CA GLY A 56 -12.67 1.61 -11.42
C GLY A 56 -12.46 3.02 -10.88
N GLN A 57 -11.60 3.81 -11.52
CA GLN A 57 -11.52 5.24 -11.22
C GLN A 57 -12.91 5.87 -11.30
N PRO A 58 -13.39 6.54 -10.24
CA PRO A 58 -14.79 6.93 -10.19
C PRO A 58 -15.10 8.08 -11.13
N ALA A 59 -15.64 7.77 -12.32
CA ALA A 59 -16.25 8.71 -13.22
C ALA A 59 -17.24 9.67 -12.51
N ARG A 60 -17.82 9.16 -11.41
CA ARG A 60 -18.79 9.89 -10.58
C ARG A 60 -18.28 11.20 -9.99
N ARG A 61 -16.98 11.45 -9.95
CA ARG A 61 -16.41 12.69 -9.37
C ARG A 61 -15.86 13.66 -10.41
N GLY A 62 -15.90 13.32 -11.68
CA GLY A 62 -15.35 14.16 -12.75
C GLY A 62 -13.83 14.37 -12.65
N LEU A 63 -13.13 13.54 -11.89
CA LEU A 63 -11.71 13.65 -11.62
C LEU A 63 -10.87 12.62 -12.39
N GLN A 64 -11.43 12.04 -13.45
CA GLN A 64 -10.67 11.16 -14.34
C GLN A 64 -9.61 11.95 -15.08
N THR A 65 -8.36 11.65 -14.82
CA THR A 65 -7.23 12.30 -15.51
C THR A 65 -6.77 11.50 -16.72
N GLY A 66 -7.16 10.22 -16.83
CA GLY A 66 -6.60 9.29 -17.81
C GLY A 66 -5.12 8.95 -17.55
N ASN A 67 -4.58 9.38 -16.42
CA ASN A 67 -3.19 9.17 -16.02
C ASN A 67 -3.13 8.66 -14.58
N HIS A 68 -2.83 7.38 -14.39
CA HIS A 68 -2.72 6.74 -13.09
C HIS A 68 -1.54 7.25 -12.25
N ASN A 69 -0.56 7.93 -12.85
CA ASN A 69 0.56 8.53 -12.12
C ASN A 69 0.19 9.86 -11.44
N TYR A 70 -0.97 10.43 -11.74
CA TYR A 70 -1.31 11.78 -11.30
C TYR A 70 -1.40 11.92 -9.78
N SER A 71 -1.93 10.94 -9.06
CA SER A 71 -2.02 10.98 -7.59
C SER A 71 -0.64 11.14 -6.94
N PHE A 72 0.33 10.37 -7.42
CA PHE A 72 1.71 10.46 -6.98
C PHE A 72 2.29 11.84 -7.28
N ASP A 73 2.12 12.32 -8.52
CA ASP A 73 2.65 13.63 -8.94
C ASP A 73 2.05 14.78 -8.12
N ALA A 74 0.75 14.70 -7.81
CA ALA A 74 0.05 15.70 -7.00
C ALA A 74 0.51 15.73 -5.51
N ALA A 75 1.12 14.65 -5.03
CA ALA A 75 1.63 14.55 -3.67
C ALA A 75 3.11 14.93 -3.53
N ARG A 76 3.89 14.92 -4.61
CA ARG A 76 5.37 15.03 -4.59
C ARG A 76 5.90 16.26 -3.88
N GLU A 77 5.34 17.44 -4.15
CA GLU A 77 5.81 18.69 -3.56
C GLU A 77 5.63 18.68 -2.04
N GLU A 78 4.47 18.24 -1.57
CA GLU A 78 4.20 18.16 -0.13
C GLU A 78 5.08 17.09 0.55
N ALA A 79 5.31 15.96 -0.10
CA ALA A 79 6.20 14.93 0.39
C ALA A 79 7.64 15.45 0.55
N PHE A 80 8.14 16.19 -0.42
CA PHE A 80 9.44 16.84 -0.34
C PHE A 80 9.50 17.85 0.82
N ARG A 81 8.51 18.72 0.94
CA ARG A 81 8.43 19.73 2.01
C ARG A 81 8.38 19.13 3.41
N ARG A 82 7.70 18.00 3.57
CA ARG A 82 7.52 17.30 4.84
C ARG A 82 8.62 16.28 5.13
N ASN A 83 9.51 16.05 4.18
CA ASN A 83 10.51 15.00 4.27
C ASN A 83 9.87 13.61 4.50
N ILE A 84 8.78 13.33 3.77
CA ILE A 84 8.14 12.02 3.68
C ILE A 84 8.66 11.31 2.44
N ILE A 85 9.08 10.06 2.58
CA ILE A 85 9.41 9.19 1.44
C ILE A 85 8.09 8.81 0.76
N LEU A 86 7.89 9.28 -0.47
CA LEU A 86 6.69 8.99 -1.24
C LEU A 86 6.99 7.93 -2.29
N ILE A 87 6.34 6.78 -2.16
CA ILE A 87 6.50 5.63 -3.06
C ILE A 87 5.36 5.64 -4.08
N LYS A 88 5.70 5.49 -5.35
CA LYS A 88 4.72 5.35 -6.41
C LYS A 88 4.18 3.92 -6.43
N GLY A 89 2.88 3.78 -6.27
CA GLY A 89 2.19 2.50 -6.29
C GLY A 89 0.78 2.60 -6.86
N GLY A 90 0.19 1.45 -7.12
CA GLY A 90 -1.18 1.33 -7.59
C GLY A 90 -1.77 -0.02 -7.22
N GLU A 91 -3.08 -0.05 -7.01
CA GLU A 91 -3.79 -1.27 -6.67
C GLU A 91 -4.43 -1.88 -7.92
N ILE A 92 -3.93 -3.05 -8.30
CA ILE A 92 -4.54 -3.92 -9.31
C ILE A 92 -5.72 -4.60 -8.65
N THR A 93 -6.94 -4.24 -9.04
CA THR A 93 -8.19 -4.60 -8.37
C THR A 93 -8.93 -5.67 -9.14
N ARG A 94 -9.07 -6.85 -8.57
CA ARG A 94 -9.79 -7.98 -9.16
C ARG A 94 -10.63 -8.70 -8.11
N SER A 95 -11.65 -9.41 -8.56
CA SER A 95 -12.37 -10.33 -7.69
C SER A 95 -11.46 -11.46 -7.22
N MET A 96 -11.72 -11.99 -6.02
CA MET A 96 -11.01 -13.15 -5.51
C MET A 96 -11.44 -14.44 -6.24
N PRO A 97 -10.49 -15.27 -6.74
CA PRO A 97 -9.06 -15.04 -6.87
C PRO A 97 -8.69 -14.21 -8.12
N PRO A 98 -7.57 -13.44 -8.17
CA PRO A 98 -6.51 -13.34 -7.18
C PRO A 98 -6.82 -12.37 -6.04
N GLY A 99 -7.85 -11.51 -6.15
CA GLY A 99 -8.11 -10.41 -5.24
C GLY A 99 -7.34 -9.15 -5.63
N HIS A 100 -7.12 -8.27 -4.67
CA HIS A 100 -6.42 -7.00 -4.86
C HIS A 100 -4.93 -7.14 -4.58
N LEU A 101 -4.10 -6.57 -5.44
CA LEU A 101 -2.65 -6.55 -5.27
C LEU A 101 -2.10 -5.14 -5.46
N ASN A 102 -1.30 -4.66 -4.51
CA ASN A 102 -0.55 -3.43 -4.70
C ASN A 102 0.78 -3.73 -5.39
N ALA A 103 1.07 -2.93 -6.42
CA ALA A 103 2.40 -2.84 -7.02
C ALA A 103 3.06 -1.57 -6.52
N LEU A 104 4.20 -1.69 -5.83
CA LEU A 104 4.97 -0.59 -5.26
C LEU A 104 6.26 -0.38 -6.04
N PHE A 105 6.79 0.84 -6.03
CA PHE A 105 8.02 1.23 -6.75
C PHE A 105 7.86 1.13 -8.27
N VAL A 106 6.70 1.46 -8.77
CA VAL A 106 6.38 1.43 -10.21
C VAL A 106 6.77 2.76 -10.85
N GLU A 107 7.42 2.72 -12.01
CA GLU A 107 7.79 3.92 -12.74
C GLU A 107 6.59 4.50 -13.50
N ASP A 108 5.84 3.67 -14.22
CA ASP A 108 4.63 4.04 -14.97
C ASP A 108 3.44 3.13 -14.62
N LEU A 109 2.48 3.69 -13.89
CA LEU A 109 1.25 3.00 -13.49
C LEU A 109 0.27 2.79 -14.65
N ASN A 110 0.36 3.56 -15.73
CA ASN A 110 -0.57 3.46 -16.85
C ASN A 110 -0.50 2.11 -17.57
N VAL A 111 0.69 1.49 -17.59
CA VAL A 111 0.87 0.17 -18.22
C VAL A 111 0.21 -0.97 -17.43
N LEU A 112 -0.17 -0.73 -16.17
CA LEU A 112 -0.90 -1.69 -15.34
C LEU A 112 -2.38 -1.78 -15.68
N ASP A 113 -2.92 -0.82 -16.46
CA ASP A 113 -4.32 -0.81 -16.88
C ASP A 113 -4.55 -1.83 -18.01
N GLN A 114 -4.59 -3.10 -17.63
CA GLN A 114 -4.74 -4.26 -18.50
C GLN A 114 -6.02 -5.02 -18.18
N LYS A 115 -6.71 -5.53 -19.20
CA LYS A 115 -7.88 -6.42 -18.99
C LYS A 115 -7.48 -7.73 -18.33
N ASP A 116 -6.36 -8.29 -18.74
CA ASP A 116 -5.76 -9.49 -18.15
C ASP A 116 -4.94 -9.11 -16.92
N TYR A 117 -5.35 -9.61 -15.75
CA TYR A 117 -4.66 -9.31 -14.51
C TYR A 117 -3.24 -9.90 -14.45
N MET A 118 -3.01 -11.07 -15.07
CA MET A 118 -1.66 -11.64 -15.13
C MET A 118 -0.72 -10.73 -15.91
N LYS A 119 -1.23 -10.10 -16.96
CA LYS A 119 -0.48 -9.13 -17.74
C LYS A 119 -0.20 -7.85 -16.97
N ALA A 120 -1.17 -7.37 -16.19
CA ALA A 120 -0.98 -6.23 -15.28
C ALA A 120 0.13 -6.51 -14.25
N ILE A 121 0.12 -7.70 -13.65
CA ILE A 121 1.14 -8.12 -12.67
C ILE A 121 2.51 -8.30 -13.35
N GLU A 122 2.54 -8.87 -14.55
CA GLU A 122 3.77 -9.01 -15.34
C GLU A 122 4.39 -7.65 -15.65
N GLU A 123 3.59 -6.66 -16.07
CA GLU A 123 4.07 -5.30 -16.33
C GLU A 123 4.62 -4.63 -15.05
N ALA A 124 3.97 -4.84 -13.91
CA ALA A 124 4.49 -4.37 -12.62
C ALA A 124 5.84 -5.05 -12.29
N HIS A 125 5.91 -6.37 -12.42
CA HIS A 125 7.14 -7.13 -12.17
C HIS A 125 8.28 -6.69 -13.07
N ASN A 126 8.02 -6.46 -14.36
CA ASN A 126 9.02 -6.02 -15.35
C ASN A 126 9.62 -4.64 -15.02
N GLN A 127 8.90 -3.80 -14.28
CA GLN A 127 9.40 -2.54 -13.75
C GLN A 127 10.15 -2.70 -12.41
N GLY A 128 10.30 -3.92 -11.90
CA GLY A 128 10.93 -4.18 -10.61
C GLY A 128 10.04 -3.91 -9.41
N ALA A 129 8.73 -3.88 -9.58
CA ALA A 129 7.80 -3.61 -8.50
C ALA A 129 7.87 -4.67 -7.38
N PHE A 130 7.70 -4.21 -6.15
CA PHE A 130 7.32 -5.06 -5.03
C PHE A 130 5.80 -5.25 -5.08
N ILE A 131 5.36 -6.51 -5.12
CA ILE A 131 3.94 -6.85 -5.26
C ILE A 131 3.44 -7.52 -3.98
N GLN A 132 2.41 -6.93 -3.38
CA GLN A 132 1.77 -7.43 -2.17
C GLN A 132 0.31 -7.84 -2.43
N TRP A 133 -0.13 -8.91 -1.79
CA TRP A 133 -1.53 -9.31 -1.75
C TRP A 133 -2.23 -8.58 -0.60
N ASN A 134 -3.27 -7.82 -0.93
CA ASN A 134 -4.00 -6.99 0.00
C ASN A 134 -5.13 -7.77 0.67
N HIS A 135 -5.44 -7.43 1.93
CA HIS A 135 -6.63 -7.87 2.69
C HIS A 135 -7.23 -9.22 2.22
N PRO A 136 -6.54 -10.36 2.43
CA PRO A 136 -6.91 -11.65 1.83
C PRO A 136 -8.26 -12.20 2.31
N GLY A 137 -8.83 -11.63 3.36
CA GLY A 137 -10.15 -11.96 3.90
C GLY A 137 -11.30 -11.08 3.42
N TRP A 138 -10.99 -10.00 2.69
CA TRP A 138 -12.02 -9.05 2.27
C TRP A 138 -12.98 -9.67 1.24
N GLY A 139 -14.27 -9.58 1.54
CA GLY A 139 -15.33 -10.04 0.62
C GLY A 139 -15.42 -11.55 0.43
N VAL A 140 -14.74 -12.36 1.25
CA VAL A 140 -14.77 -13.81 1.17
C VAL A 140 -15.21 -14.44 2.51
N ASN A 141 -15.85 -15.60 2.43
CA ASN A 141 -16.26 -16.36 3.63
C ASN A 141 -15.10 -17.18 4.22
N GLU A 142 -14.11 -17.51 3.42
CA GLU A 142 -12.96 -18.31 3.81
C GLU A 142 -11.72 -17.82 3.08
N ILE A 143 -10.66 -17.57 3.85
CA ILE A 143 -9.36 -17.13 3.32
C ILE A 143 -8.60 -18.36 2.82
N LYS A 144 -8.27 -18.38 1.53
CA LYS A 144 -7.58 -19.50 0.87
C LYS A 144 -6.38 -19.03 0.06
N TRP A 145 -5.36 -19.87 0.04
CA TRP A 145 -4.28 -19.78 -0.93
C TRP A 145 -4.73 -20.49 -2.21
N HIS A 146 -5.00 -19.72 -3.26
CA HIS A 146 -5.49 -20.25 -4.54
C HIS A 146 -4.32 -20.59 -5.48
N ASP A 147 -4.61 -21.38 -6.53
CA ASP A 147 -3.61 -21.76 -7.54
C ASP A 147 -2.90 -20.55 -8.18
N VAL A 148 -3.63 -19.46 -8.38
CA VAL A 148 -3.05 -18.22 -8.92
C VAL A 148 -2.03 -17.59 -7.95
N HIS A 149 -2.28 -17.62 -6.65
CA HIS A 149 -1.30 -17.13 -5.66
C HIS A 149 -0.05 -18.00 -5.64
N GLU A 150 -0.22 -19.32 -5.77
CA GLU A 150 0.90 -20.26 -5.90
C GLU A 150 1.69 -20.03 -7.19
N GLU A 151 1.00 -19.75 -8.31
CA GLU A 151 1.65 -19.40 -9.56
C GLU A 151 2.46 -18.10 -9.45
N LEU A 152 1.86 -17.04 -8.89
CA LEU A 152 2.55 -15.75 -8.68
C LEU A 152 3.76 -15.92 -7.76
N TYR A 153 3.61 -16.67 -6.67
CA TYR A 153 4.68 -16.98 -5.74
C TYR A 153 5.85 -17.72 -6.43
N LYS A 154 5.56 -18.78 -7.18
CA LYS A 154 6.59 -19.56 -7.92
C LYS A 154 7.32 -18.75 -8.98
N LYS A 155 6.63 -17.78 -9.59
CA LYS A 155 7.24 -16.84 -10.55
C LYS A 155 8.07 -15.76 -9.86
N GLY A 156 8.02 -15.63 -8.53
CA GLY A 156 8.62 -14.52 -7.80
C GLY A 156 7.89 -13.18 -8.01
N TRP A 157 6.61 -13.23 -8.39
CA TRP A 157 5.76 -12.08 -8.64
C TRP A 157 4.86 -11.71 -7.45
N LEU A 158 4.92 -12.47 -6.37
CA LEU A 158 4.28 -12.17 -5.10
C LEU A 158 5.35 -12.08 -4.02
N ASN A 159 5.53 -10.90 -3.45
CA ASN A 159 6.62 -10.58 -2.53
C ASN A 159 6.16 -10.42 -1.08
N GLY A 160 4.93 -9.99 -0.87
CA GLY A 160 4.38 -9.74 0.46
C GLY A 160 2.88 -9.96 0.53
N ILE A 161 2.36 -9.93 1.75
CA ILE A 161 0.93 -10.09 2.03
C ILE A 161 0.55 -9.26 3.25
N GLU A 162 -0.61 -8.63 3.21
CA GLU A 162 -1.17 -7.98 4.39
C GLU A 162 -1.68 -9.03 5.38
N VAL A 163 -1.10 -9.01 6.56
CA VAL A 163 -1.57 -9.78 7.72
C VAL A 163 -2.51 -8.95 8.57
N PHE A 164 -2.48 -7.64 8.40
CA PHE A 164 -3.36 -6.69 9.04
C PHE A 164 -3.75 -5.58 8.03
N ASN A 165 -5.05 -5.31 7.91
CA ASN A 165 -5.56 -4.24 7.08
C ASN A 165 -6.69 -3.53 7.81
N GLU A 166 -6.65 -2.21 7.91
CA GLU A 166 -7.61 -1.37 8.62
C GLU A 166 -7.80 -1.80 10.09
N PHE A 167 -8.76 -2.68 10.37
CA PHE A 167 -9.05 -3.26 11.69
C PHE A 167 -9.08 -4.81 11.66
N GLU A 168 -8.75 -5.40 10.52
CA GLU A 168 -8.85 -6.83 10.33
C GLU A 168 -7.47 -7.51 10.44
N TRP A 169 -7.45 -8.58 11.22
CA TRP A 169 -6.30 -9.45 11.41
C TRP A 169 -6.50 -10.79 10.69
N TYR A 170 -5.50 -11.20 9.93
CA TYR A 170 -5.52 -12.43 9.12
C TYR A 170 -4.47 -13.44 9.61
N PRO A 171 -4.76 -14.27 10.63
CA PRO A 171 -3.79 -15.22 11.19
C PRO A 171 -3.22 -16.17 10.14
N VAL A 172 -4.06 -16.68 9.23
CA VAL A 172 -3.62 -17.60 8.17
C VAL A 172 -2.61 -16.94 7.20
N ALA A 173 -2.71 -15.64 6.98
CA ALA A 173 -1.72 -14.91 6.17
C ALA A 173 -0.35 -14.87 6.86
N LEU A 174 -0.31 -14.80 8.19
CA LEU A 174 0.94 -14.90 8.95
C LEU A 174 1.57 -16.29 8.80
N ASP A 175 0.77 -17.34 8.75
CA ASP A 175 1.28 -18.70 8.48
C ASP A 175 1.97 -18.74 7.11
N TRP A 176 1.33 -18.19 6.06
CA TRP A 176 1.93 -18.12 4.71
C TRP A 176 3.19 -17.24 4.65
N VAL A 177 3.24 -16.13 5.41
CA VAL A 177 4.46 -15.31 5.56
C VAL A 177 5.62 -16.17 6.04
N ASN A 178 5.40 -16.95 7.08
CA ASN A 178 6.44 -17.81 7.67
C ASN A 178 6.81 -18.99 6.75
N GLU A 179 5.83 -19.67 6.18
CA GLU A 179 6.05 -20.85 5.34
C GLU A 179 6.70 -20.52 4.00
N LYS A 180 6.35 -19.38 3.41
CA LYS A 180 6.77 -18.98 2.07
C LYS A 180 7.82 -17.86 2.06
N ASN A 181 8.25 -17.42 3.23
CA ASN A 181 9.20 -16.31 3.38
C ASN A 181 8.76 -15.05 2.62
N LEU A 182 7.48 -14.69 2.77
CA LEU A 182 6.93 -13.46 2.23
C LEU A 182 7.17 -12.29 3.19
N THR A 183 7.12 -11.08 2.66
CA THR A 183 7.15 -9.88 3.50
C THR A 183 5.82 -9.69 4.22
N LEU A 184 5.87 -9.50 5.53
CA LEU A 184 4.72 -9.17 6.36
C LEU A 184 4.38 -7.70 6.25
N LEU A 185 3.10 -7.37 5.99
CA LEU A 185 2.63 -6.00 5.94
C LEU A 185 1.41 -5.78 6.83
N GLY A 186 1.33 -4.57 7.38
CA GLY A 186 0.15 -4.06 8.07
C GLY A 186 -0.09 -2.62 7.62
N ASN A 187 -1.22 -2.37 6.97
CA ASN A 187 -1.54 -1.10 6.33
C ASN A 187 -2.94 -0.63 6.70
N THR A 188 -3.23 0.65 6.40
CA THR A 188 -4.54 1.22 6.73
C THR A 188 -5.59 0.97 5.67
N ASP A 189 -5.23 0.93 4.39
CA ASP A 189 -6.23 0.94 3.31
C ASP A 189 -7.19 2.13 3.41
N VAL A 190 -6.66 3.27 3.88
CA VAL A 190 -7.47 4.42 4.25
C VAL A 190 -8.14 5.08 3.05
N HIS A 191 -9.45 5.24 3.14
CA HIS A 191 -10.29 5.90 2.12
C HIS A 191 -10.84 7.24 2.61
N ASP A 192 -11.24 7.32 3.88
CA ASP A 192 -11.74 8.54 4.53
C ASP A 192 -10.57 9.36 5.14
N VAL A 193 -10.87 10.48 5.74
CA VAL A 193 -9.94 11.23 6.60
C VAL A 193 -9.48 10.32 7.73
N ILE A 194 -8.17 10.24 7.94
CA ILE A 194 -7.58 9.25 8.85
C ILE A 194 -8.10 9.41 10.29
N GLU A 195 -8.29 10.65 10.77
CA GLU A 195 -8.78 10.94 12.11
C GLU A 195 -10.23 10.48 12.36
N ARG A 196 -10.99 10.19 11.30
CA ARG A 196 -12.34 9.63 11.44
C ARG A 196 -12.34 8.13 11.69
N LEU A 197 -11.28 7.45 11.25
CA LEU A 197 -11.12 6.02 11.42
C LEU A 197 -10.37 5.69 12.72
N TYR A 198 -9.37 6.50 13.06
CA TYR A 198 -8.49 6.28 14.21
C TYR A 198 -8.52 7.49 15.13
N ASP A 199 -9.06 7.33 16.34
CA ASP A 199 -9.03 8.36 17.38
C ASP A 199 -7.68 8.30 18.14
N PHE A 200 -6.73 9.08 17.66
CA PHE A 200 -5.38 9.16 18.26
C PHE A 200 -5.35 9.76 19.68
N GLN A 201 -6.46 10.36 20.13
CA GLN A 201 -6.56 10.92 21.49
C GLN A 201 -6.95 9.86 22.51
N THR A 202 -7.49 8.73 22.08
CA THR A 202 -7.92 7.67 22.97
C THR A 202 -6.98 6.47 22.93
N THR A 203 -7.32 5.42 22.22
CA THR A 203 -6.57 4.15 22.23
C THR A 203 -6.43 3.55 20.84
N THR A 204 -7.02 4.17 19.85
CA THR A 204 -7.04 3.62 18.50
C THR A 204 -5.84 4.15 17.72
N HIS A 205 -4.91 3.27 17.36
CA HIS A 205 -3.79 3.58 16.50
C HIS A 205 -3.99 2.97 15.13
N ARG A 206 -3.54 3.69 14.10
CA ARG A 206 -3.46 3.14 12.76
C ARG A 206 -2.43 2.00 12.71
N PRO A 207 -2.65 0.96 11.91
CA PRO A 207 -1.59 0.01 11.60
C PRO A 207 -0.50 0.69 10.79
N MET A 208 0.72 0.18 10.94
CA MET A 208 1.86 0.58 10.11
C MET A 208 2.81 -0.60 9.94
N THR A 209 3.50 -0.61 8.81
CA THR A 209 4.59 -1.54 8.56
C THR A 209 5.90 -0.91 9.02
N LEU A 210 6.65 -1.62 9.85
CA LEU A 210 8.00 -1.21 10.24
C LEU A 210 9.01 -1.83 9.28
N VAL A 211 9.76 -1.00 8.59
CA VAL A 211 10.78 -1.42 7.64
C VAL A 211 12.16 -1.21 8.23
N LEU A 212 12.97 -2.26 8.23
CA LEU A 212 14.39 -2.21 8.55
C LEU A 212 15.16 -1.71 7.33
N ALA A 213 15.54 -0.44 7.33
CA ALA A 213 16.23 0.19 6.22
C ALA A 213 17.67 0.53 6.58
N LYS A 214 18.58 0.45 5.61
CA LYS A 214 19.98 0.88 5.81
C LYS A 214 20.08 2.39 5.92
N GLU A 215 19.22 3.10 5.23
CA GLU A 215 19.12 4.54 5.25
C GLU A 215 17.68 5.01 5.04
N ARG A 216 17.40 6.26 5.40
CA ARG A 216 16.07 6.86 5.27
C ARG A 216 15.87 7.42 3.86
N THR A 217 15.81 6.53 2.88
CA THR A 217 15.57 6.82 1.47
C THR A 217 14.65 5.77 0.86
N GLU A 218 14.18 6.01 -0.36
CA GLU A 218 13.40 5.03 -1.12
C GLU A 218 14.25 3.79 -1.44
N GLU A 219 15.54 3.97 -1.72
CA GLU A 219 16.49 2.90 -2.01
C GLU A 219 16.86 2.06 -0.77
N GLY A 220 16.88 2.67 0.41
CA GLY A 220 17.19 2.03 1.69
C GLY A 220 16.14 1.07 2.17
#